data_bdeaefc48f24320c3929b07e37b9b4f5
#
_entry.id   bdeaefc48f24320c3929b07e37b9b4f5
#
_cell.length_a   1.000
_cell.length_b   1.000
_cell.length_c   1.000
_cell.angle_alpha   90.00
_cell.angle_beta   90.00
_cell.angle_gamma   90.00
#
_symmetry.space_group_name_H-M   'P 1'
#
loop_
_entity.id
_entity.type
_entity.pdbx_description
1 polymer ?
#
loop_
_entity_poly.entity_id
_entity_poly.type
_entity_poly.pdbx_seq_one_letter_code
_entity_poly.pdbx_strand_id
1 'polypeptide(L)'
;VDEPYFIQPGEGERVGQHGHRVLAELPHIEALDLFFPADFEGVDPHTHPDHTDSFYVLEGEVEFFRDGTWHRVGPGTFLSVPPNVEHGFRPAGTAIRLLNFHTPRVGFIEGLRDG
;
A
#
# COMPACT_ATOMS: atom_id res chain seq x y z
N VAL A 1 -9.55 -20.19 -7.59
CA VAL A 1 -10.48 -20.85 -6.68
C VAL A 1 -11.86 -20.25 -6.81
N ASP A 2 -12.85 -21.09 -6.62
CA ASP A 2 -14.25 -20.71 -6.82
C ASP A 2 -14.96 -20.39 -5.51
N GLU A 3 -14.20 -20.19 -4.45
CA GLU A 3 -14.74 -19.89 -3.13
C GLU A 3 -14.39 -18.47 -2.70
N PRO A 4 -15.25 -17.83 -1.88
CA PRO A 4 -14.85 -16.57 -1.28
C PRO A 4 -13.61 -16.77 -0.41
N TYR A 5 -12.69 -15.79 -0.48
CA TYR A 5 -11.50 -15.76 0.35
C TYR A 5 -11.72 -14.73 1.46
N PHE A 6 -11.39 -15.11 2.69
CA PHE A 6 -11.40 -14.14 3.79
C PHE A 6 -10.34 -14.50 4.82
N ILE A 7 -9.89 -13.49 5.56
CA ILE A 7 -9.05 -13.66 6.74
C ILE A 7 -9.71 -12.89 7.89
N GLN A 8 -9.43 -13.32 9.11
CA GLN A 8 -10.02 -12.71 10.30
C GLN A 8 -9.03 -11.76 10.96
N PRO A 9 -9.50 -10.91 11.90
CA PRO A 9 -8.60 -10.03 12.63
C PRO A 9 -7.44 -10.81 13.26
N GLY A 10 -6.24 -10.27 13.12
CA GLY A 10 -5.03 -10.88 13.65
C GLY A 10 -4.42 -11.98 12.80
N GLU A 11 -5.10 -12.45 11.77
CA GLU A 11 -4.55 -13.43 10.84
C GLU A 11 -3.77 -12.73 9.73
N GLY A 12 -3.03 -13.52 8.97
CA GLY A 12 -2.24 -13.03 7.86
C GLY A 12 -0.74 -13.03 8.18
N GLU A 13 0.03 -13.33 7.16
CA GLU A 13 1.48 -13.32 7.23
C GLU A 13 2.00 -11.90 7.44
N ARG A 14 3.08 -11.75 8.20
CA ARG A 14 3.77 -10.46 8.35
C ARG A 14 4.99 -10.47 7.44
N VAL A 15 5.14 -9.40 6.65
CA VAL A 15 6.21 -9.28 5.67
C VAL A 15 6.88 -7.91 5.76
N GLY A 16 8.14 -7.88 5.33
CA GLY A 16 8.91 -6.65 5.27
C GLY A 16 9.41 -6.17 6.62
N GLN A 17 10.24 -5.15 6.56
CA GLN A 17 10.94 -4.58 7.71
C GLN A 17 10.00 -4.04 8.79
N HIS A 18 8.84 -3.55 8.39
CA HIS A 18 7.87 -2.95 9.31
C HIS A 18 6.74 -3.89 9.73
N GLY A 19 6.80 -5.16 9.30
CA GLY A 19 5.80 -6.15 9.68
C GLY A 19 4.43 -5.91 9.06
N HIS A 20 4.40 -5.57 7.78
CA HIS A 20 3.16 -5.40 7.04
C HIS A 20 2.33 -6.68 7.05
N ARG A 21 1.01 -6.55 7.16
CA ARG A 21 0.12 -7.70 7.23
C ARG A 21 -0.43 -8.00 5.85
N VAL A 22 -0.23 -9.24 5.38
CA VAL A 22 -0.80 -9.69 4.11
C VAL A 22 -2.30 -9.95 4.30
N LEU A 23 -3.12 -9.25 3.53
CA LEU A 23 -4.56 -9.45 3.52
C LEU A 23 -4.97 -10.44 2.44
N ALA A 24 -4.35 -10.36 1.27
CA ALA A 24 -4.65 -11.26 0.15
C ALA A 24 -3.46 -11.33 -0.79
N GLU A 25 -3.23 -12.53 -1.33
CA GLU A 25 -2.23 -12.75 -2.38
C GLU A 25 -2.88 -13.70 -3.39
N LEU A 26 -3.73 -13.12 -4.24
CA LEU A 26 -4.56 -13.85 -5.18
C LEU A 26 -4.23 -13.42 -6.61
N PRO A 27 -4.57 -14.22 -7.63
CA PRO A 27 -4.21 -13.88 -9.01
C PRO A 27 -4.66 -12.49 -9.47
N HIS A 28 -5.79 -12.00 -8.96
CA HIS A 28 -6.37 -10.73 -9.38
C HIS A 28 -6.08 -9.57 -8.42
N ILE A 29 -5.50 -9.85 -7.25
CA ILE A 29 -5.25 -8.80 -6.24
C ILE A 29 -4.16 -9.22 -5.25
N GLU A 30 -3.31 -8.24 -4.92
CA GLU A 30 -2.48 -8.32 -3.72
C GLU A 30 -2.97 -7.21 -2.80
N ALA A 31 -3.25 -7.53 -1.53
CA ALA A 31 -3.76 -6.57 -0.57
C ALA A 31 -2.94 -6.63 0.70
N LEU A 32 -2.58 -5.48 1.23
CA LEU A 32 -1.72 -5.32 2.39
C LEU A 32 -2.28 -4.29 3.36
N ASP A 33 -2.03 -4.53 4.64
CA ASP A 33 -2.20 -3.56 5.70
C ASP A 33 -0.79 -3.08 6.04
N LEU A 34 -0.45 -1.87 5.59
CA LEU A 34 0.89 -1.31 5.70
C LEU A 34 1.03 -0.47 6.97
N PHE A 35 2.15 -0.63 7.64
CA PHE A 35 2.48 0.12 8.87
C PHE A 35 3.83 0.80 8.67
N PHE A 36 3.89 2.13 8.89
CA PHE A 36 5.15 2.85 8.81
C PHE A 36 5.29 3.79 10.00
N PRO A 37 6.49 3.87 10.60
CA PRO A 37 6.73 4.84 11.67
C PRO A 37 6.80 6.27 11.12
N ALA A 38 6.68 7.25 12.01
CA ALA A 38 6.69 8.66 11.64
C ALA A 38 7.99 9.08 10.95
N ASP A 39 9.10 8.40 11.23
CA ASP A 39 10.41 8.71 10.64
C ASP A 39 10.73 7.94 9.37
N PHE A 40 9.76 7.18 8.84
CA PHE A 40 9.93 6.53 7.55
C PHE A 40 10.13 7.60 6.46
N GLU A 41 11.17 7.44 5.66
CA GLU A 41 11.51 8.44 4.64
C GLU A 41 10.51 8.52 3.50
N GLY A 42 9.72 7.47 3.29
CA GLY A 42 8.71 7.43 2.26
C GLY A 42 9.13 6.62 1.04
N VAL A 43 8.22 6.59 0.08
CA VAL A 43 8.42 5.97 -1.21
C VAL A 43 8.49 7.10 -2.24
N ASP A 44 9.65 7.23 -2.90
CA ASP A 44 9.87 8.27 -3.90
C ASP A 44 8.92 8.12 -5.09
N PRO A 45 8.61 9.23 -5.77
CA PRO A 45 7.76 9.16 -6.96
C PRO A 45 8.29 8.17 -8.00
N HIS A 46 7.42 7.31 -8.48
CA HIS A 46 7.74 6.23 -9.43
C HIS A 46 6.49 5.84 -10.21
N THR A 47 6.67 5.00 -11.23
CA THR A 47 5.57 4.47 -12.05
C THR A 47 5.61 2.96 -12.09
N HIS A 48 4.45 2.36 -12.33
CA HIS A 48 4.31 0.92 -12.60
C HIS A 48 3.61 0.72 -13.92
N PRO A 49 4.14 -0.11 -14.84
CA PRO A 49 3.51 -0.27 -16.16
C PRO A 49 2.38 -1.30 -16.20
N ASP A 50 2.26 -2.14 -15.22
CA ASP A 50 1.50 -3.40 -15.33
C ASP A 50 0.35 -3.56 -14.33
N HIS A 51 0.07 -2.57 -13.47
CA HIS A 51 -1.00 -2.71 -12.48
C HIS A 51 -1.50 -1.36 -11.97
N THR A 52 -2.66 -1.39 -11.35
CA THR A 52 -3.22 -0.26 -10.60
C THR A 52 -2.78 -0.39 -9.15
N ASP A 53 -2.35 0.72 -8.57
CA ASP A 53 -1.90 0.81 -7.18
C ASP A 53 -2.89 1.70 -6.42
N SER A 54 -3.58 1.13 -5.44
CA SER A 54 -4.61 1.85 -4.69
C SER A 54 -4.30 1.86 -3.19
N PHE A 55 -4.73 2.93 -2.52
CA PHE A 55 -4.47 3.15 -1.10
C PHE A 55 -5.71 3.64 -0.39
N TYR A 56 -5.88 3.22 0.85
CA TYR A 56 -6.89 3.77 1.74
C TYR A 56 -6.24 4.08 3.07
N VAL A 57 -6.28 5.34 3.50
CA VAL A 57 -5.63 5.77 4.75
C VAL A 57 -6.50 5.38 5.94
N LEU A 58 -5.95 4.58 6.84
CA LEU A 58 -6.63 4.17 8.08
C LEU A 58 -6.23 5.05 9.26
N GLU A 59 -4.94 5.39 9.39
CA GLU A 59 -4.43 6.15 10.53
C GLU A 59 -3.30 7.07 10.09
N GLY A 60 -3.20 8.21 10.74
CA GLY A 60 -2.12 9.16 10.56
C GLY A 60 -2.32 10.12 9.39
N GLU A 61 -1.33 11.03 9.23
CA GLU A 61 -1.32 12.01 8.15
C GLU A 61 -0.28 11.59 7.12
N VAL A 62 -0.67 11.60 5.85
CA VAL A 62 0.15 11.11 4.74
C VAL A 62 0.26 12.20 3.69
N GLU A 63 1.42 12.32 3.07
CA GLU A 63 1.55 13.11 1.85
C GLU A 63 1.65 12.16 0.68
N PHE A 64 0.78 12.35 -0.32
CA PHE A 64 0.82 11.61 -1.59
C PHE A 64 1.31 12.53 -2.70
N PHE A 65 2.23 12.00 -3.53
CA PHE A 65 2.72 12.71 -4.71
C PHE A 65 1.77 12.48 -5.88
N ARG A 66 1.25 13.57 -6.43
CA ARG A 66 0.33 13.54 -7.57
C ARG A 66 0.51 14.81 -8.38
N ASP A 67 0.60 14.69 -9.70
CA ASP A 67 0.72 15.84 -10.62
C ASP A 67 1.85 16.80 -10.24
N GLY A 68 3.01 16.25 -9.87
CA GLY A 68 4.19 17.05 -9.56
C GLY A 68 4.21 17.69 -8.18
N THR A 69 3.20 17.46 -7.35
CA THR A 69 3.15 18.03 -5.98
C THR A 69 2.75 17.02 -4.93
N TRP A 70 3.15 17.30 -3.69
CA TRP A 70 2.76 16.51 -2.53
C TRP A 70 1.46 17.06 -1.94
N HIS A 71 0.50 16.17 -1.72
CA HIS A 71 -0.80 16.50 -1.16
C HIS A 71 -0.97 15.84 0.20
N ARG A 72 -1.24 16.63 1.24
CA ARG A 72 -1.45 16.09 2.58
C ARG A 72 -2.88 15.62 2.74
N VAL A 73 -3.05 14.39 3.22
CA VAL A 73 -4.36 13.74 3.41
C VAL A 73 -4.38 12.99 4.73
N GLY A 74 -5.56 12.76 5.27
CA GLY A 74 -5.77 12.06 6.51
C GLY A 74 -6.62 10.81 6.37
N PRO A 75 -7.01 10.20 7.50
CA PRO A 75 -7.83 8.99 7.50
C PRO A 75 -9.10 9.12 6.69
N GLY A 76 -9.47 8.05 5.97
CA GLY A 76 -10.64 8.05 5.10
C GLY A 76 -10.36 8.45 3.66
N THR A 77 -9.13 8.86 3.34
CA THR A 77 -8.75 9.20 1.97
C THR A 77 -8.49 7.93 1.17
N PHE A 78 -9.07 7.86 -0.03
CA PHE A 78 -8.82 6.80 -1.00
C PHE A 78 -8.11 7.38 -2.22
N LEU A 79 -7.04 6.71 -2.65
CA LEU A 79 -6.28 7.07 -3.84
C LEU A 79 -6.13 5.84 -4.73
N SER A 80 -6.39 5.99 -6.02
CA SER A 80 -6.16 4.91 -6.98
C SER A 80 -5.31 5.44 -8.13
N VAL A 81 -4.20 4.76 -8.39
CA VAL A 81 -3.22 5.18 -9.39
C VAL A 81 -3.19 4.15 -10.52
N PRO A 82 -3.63 4.53 -11.73
CA PRO A 82 -3.58 3.62 -12.88
C PRO A 82 -2.14 3.38 -13.33
N PRO A 83 -1.92 2.37 -14.20
CA PRO A 83 -0.58 2.11 -14.73
C PRO A 83 0.05 3.35 -15.37
N ASN A 84 1.36 3.48 -15.23
CA ASN A 84 2.18 4.53 -15.83
C ASN A 84 1.92 5.95 -15.31
N VAL A 85 1.26 6.08 -14.18
CA VAL A 85 1.05 7.39 -13.54
C VAL A 85 2.00 7.51 -12.35
N GLU A 86 2.75 8.60 -12.31
CA GLU A 86 3.74 8.85 -11.26
C GLU A 86 3.06 9.07 -9.91
N HIS A 87 3.55 8.39 -8.88
CA HIS A 87 3.00 8.50 -7.53
C HIS A 87 4.05 8.12 -6.49
N GLY A 88 3.83 8.56 -5.26
CA GLY A 88 4.67 8.25 -4.10
C GLY A 88 3.93 8.67 -2.85
N PHE A 89 4.47 8.29 -1.69
CA PHE A 89 3.86 8.69 -0.43
C PHE A 89 4.91 8.75 0.67
N ARG A 90 4.59 9.49 1.73
CA ARG A 90 5.44 9.60 2.91
C ARG A 90 4.61 10.01 4.13
N PRO A 91 5.04 9.63 5.35
CA PRO A 91 4.41 10.15 6.55
C PRO A 91 4.54 11.67 6.63
N ALA A 92 3.52 12.31 7.17
CA ALA A 92 3.50 13.76 7.37
C ALA A 92 3.54 14.08 8.87
N GLY A 93 4.58 13.58 9.56
CA GLY A 93 4.83 13.88 10.98
C GLY A 93 4.23 12.88 11.96
N THR A 94 3.50 11.87 11.50
CA THR A 94 2.90 10.85 12.37
C THR A 94 3.20 9.47 11.80
N ALA A 95 3.09 8.44 12.64
CA ALA A 95 3.03 7.06 12.13
C ALA A 95 1.77 6.92 11.28
N ILE A 96 1.82 6.07 10.26
CA ILE A 96 0.73 5.90 9.32
C ILE A 96 0.36 4.44 9.15
N ARG A 97 -0.91 4.20 8.80
CA ARG A 97 -1.42 2.89 8.47
C ARG A 97 -2.29 3.01 7.23
N LEU A 98 -1.95 2.22 6.21
CA LEU A 98 -2.59 2.29 4.90
C LEU A 98 -3.04 0.89 4.47
N LEU A 99 -4.24 0.77 3.91
CA LEU A 99 -4.53 -0.39 3.08
C LEU A 99 -3.95 -0.13 1.70
N ASN A 100 -3.32 -1.13 1.11
CA ASN A 100 -2.70 -1.02 -0.20
C ASN A 100 -3.13 -2.19 -1.06
N PHE A 101 -3.54 -1.90 -2.29
CA PHE A 101 -4.05 -2.91 -3.22
C PHE A 101 -3.31 -2.80 -4.55
N HIS A 102 -2.79 -3.94 -5.04
CA HIS A 102 -2.22 -4.06 -6.39
C HIS A 102 -3.14 -4.93 -7.22
N THR A 103 -3.63 -4.41 -8.32
CA THR A 103 -4.59 -5.09 -9.18
C THR A 103 -4.17 -5.00 -10.64
N PRO A 104 -3.86 -6.16 -11.28
CA PRO A 104 -3.78 -7.52 -10.73
C PRO A 104 -2.53 -7.77 -9.89
N ARG A 105 -2.33 -9.00 -9.46
CA ARG A 105 -1.13 -9.42 -8.75
C ARG A 105 0.12 -9.20 -9.61
N VAL A 106 1.19 -8.68 -8.97
CA VAL A 106 2.46 -8.39 -9.67
C VAL A 106 3.69 -8.91 -8.93
N GLY A 107 3.52 -9.66 -7.84
CA GLY A 107 4.64 -10.20 -7.08
C GLY A 107 5.21 -9.22 -6.05
N PHE A 108 4.48 -8.18 -5.71
CA PHE A 108 4.93 -7.19 -4.72
C PHE A 108 5.17 -7.82 -3.34
N ILE A 109 4.25 -8.68 -2.90
CA ILE A 109 4.36 -9.35 -1.61
C ILE A 109 5.58 -10.28 -1.58
N GLU A 110 5.85 -11.00 -2.67
CA GLU A 110 7.06 -11.83 -2.76
C GLU A 110 8.32 -11.00 -2.57
N GLY A 111 8.37 -9.82 -3.17
CA GLY A 111 9.50 -8.91 -3.01
C GLY A 111 9.70 -8.50 -1.55
N LEU A 112 8.62 -8.30 -0.80
CA LEU A 112 8.71 -7.96 0.62
C LEU A 112 9.21 -9.12 1.47
N ARG A 113 8.90 -10.37 1.09
CA ARG A 113 9.41 -11.56 1.79
C ARG A 113 10.91 -11.70 1.62
N ASP A 114 11.41 -11.41 0.43
CA ASP A 114 12.82 -11.60 0.08
C ASP A 114 13.70 -10.46 0.58
N GLY A 115 13.14 -9.35 0.87
CA GLY A 115 13.89 -8.18 1.24
C GLY A 115 13.55 -7.59 2.54
#